data_2a28bb90c7285d7bbcbf5f68ffeba6b6
#
_entry.id   2a28bb90c7285d7bbcbf5f68ffeba6b6
#
_cell.length_a   1.000
_cell.length_b   1.000
_cell.length_c   1.000
_cell.angle_alpha   90.00
_cell.angle_beta   90.00
_cell.angle_gamma   90.00
#
_symmetry.space_group_name_H-M   'P 1'
#
loop_
_entity.id
_entity.type
_entity.pdbx_description
1 polymer ?
#
loop_
_entity_poly.entity_id
_entity_poly.type
_entity_poly.pdbx_seq_one_letter_code
_entity_poly.pdbx_strand_id
1 'polypeptide(L)'
;MTTAQDNATIAQKGYDAYNSHNSDPRWLDYATDTVADDCEVVDVPSGATFRGPEGLKQFLLGFSTAFPDSSAEVTNLFATEDGAVVEFIAGGTHTGPLHGPAGDIPPTGRSWKLQFCDVYKFRDGKIVSHRTYYDSLGLLQQLGLVPAMG
;
A
#
# COMPACT_ATOMS: atom_id res chain seq x y z
N MET A 1 -1.98 23.95 -12.05
CA MET A 1 -1.42 23.86 -10.68
C MET A 1 -2.40 23.15 -9.78
N THR A 2 -1.96 22.15 -9.05
CA THR A 2 -2.83 21.39 -8.16
C THR A 2 -2.86 22.00 -6.76
N THR A 3 -3.98 21.86 -6.09
CA THR A 3 -4.17 22.36 -4.72
C THR A 3 -3.93 21.23 -3.72
N ALA A 4 -3.81 21.59 -2.44
CA ALA A 4 -3.77 20.62 -1.36
C ALA A 4 -5.02 19.72 -1.38
N GLN A 5 -6.20 20.28 -1.67
CA GLN A 5 -7.44 19.51 -1.75
C GLN A 5 -7.42 18.52 -2.92
N ASP A 6 -6.87 18.91 -4.07
CA ASP A 6 -6.71 18.00 -5.21
C ASP A 6 -5.82 16.83 -4.84
N ASN A 7 -4.71 17.08 -4.16
CA ASN A 7 -3.77 16.04 -3.72
C ASN A 7 -4.42 15.12 -2.67
N ALA A 8 -5.22 15.66 -1.76
CA ALA A 8 -5.96 14.85 -0.79
C ALA A 8 -6.93 13.91 -1.51
N THR A 9 -7.65 14.40 -2.51
CA THR A 9 -8.59 13.60 -3.29
C THR A 9 -7.87 12.48 -4.05
N ILE A 10 -6.74 12.80 -4.67
CA ILE A 10 -5.92 11.81 -5.38
C ILE A 10 -5.43 10.72 -4.43
N ALA A 11 -4.91 11.10 -3.26
CA ALA A 11 -4.43 10.14 -2.28
C ALA A 11 -5.56 9.22 -1.79
N GLN A 12 -6.72 9.78 -1.44
CA GLN A 12 -7.88 8.98 -0.97
C GLN A 12 -8.34 8.00 -2.04
N LYS A 13 -8.32 8.41 -3.30
CA LYS A 13 -8.75 7.57 -4.43
C LYS A 13 -7.95 6.27 -4.51
N GLY A 14 -6.65 6.30 -4.19
CA GLY A 14 -5.82 5.09 -4.20
C GLY A 14 -6.29 4.04 -3.21
N TYR A 15 -6.69 4.45 -2.01
CA TYR A 15 -7.21 3.53 -1.00
C TYR A 15 -8.60 3.02 -1.36
N ASP A 16 -9.46 3.89 -1.89
CA ASP A 16 -10.80 3.49 -2.37
C ASP A 16 -10.68 2.46 -3.49
N ALA A 17 -9.74 2.65 -4.41
CA ALA A 17 -9.47 1.70 -5.49
C ALA A 17 -9.01 0.35 -4.93
N TYR A 18 -8.05 0.36 -4.01
CA TYR A 18 -7.60 -0.89 -3.38
C TYR A 18 -8.75 -1.62 -2.70
N ASN A 19 -9.59 -0.91 -1.96
CA ASN A 19 -10.70 -1.52 -1.24
C ASN A 19 -11.76 -2.13 -2.17
N SER A 20 -11.70 -1.83 -3.47
CA SER A 20 -12.59 -2.43 -4.47
C SER A 20 -11.97 -3.62 -5.21
N HIS A 21 -10.80 -4.13 -4.77
CA HIS A 21 -10.06 -5.14 -5.54
C HIS A 21 -10.82 -6.45 -5.76
N ASN A 22 -11.78 -6.76 -4.92
CA ASN A 22 -12.60 -7.96 -5.08
C ASN A 22 -13.90 -7.71 -5.86
N SER A 23 -14.25 -6.45 -6.14
CA SER A 23 -15.54 -6.11 -6.75
C SER A 23 -15.42 -5.37 -8.09
N ASP A 24 -14.28 -4.75 -8.38
CA ASP A 24 -14.08 -3.99 -9.60
C ASP A 24 -12.81 -4.47 -10.33
N PRO A 25 -12.95 -5.10 -11.51
CA PRO A 25 -11.78 -5.60 -12.25
C PRO A 25 -10.84 -4.49 -12.74
N ARG A 26 -11.26 -3.22 -12.69
CA ARG A 26 -10.43 -2.07 -13.10
C ARG A 26 -9.78 -1.35 -11.93
N TRP A 27 -9.78 -1.94 -10.73
CA TRP A 27 -9.26 -1.28 -9.54
C TRP A 27 -7.79 -0.88 -9.68
N LEU A 28 -6.97 -1.69 -10.36
CA LEU A 28 -5.55 -1.36 -10.58
C LEU A 28 -5.39 -0.14 -11.48
N ASP A 29 -6.23 0.01 -12.50
CA ASP A 29 -6.20 1.19 -13.36
C ASP A 29 -6.57 2.45 -12.57
N TYR A 30 -7.59 2.38 -11.73
CA TYR A 30 -7.97 3.50 -10.88
C TYR A 30 -6.91 3.83 -9.83
N ALA A 31 -6.23 2.83 -9.28
CA ALA A 31 -5.17 3.04 -8.30
C ALA A 31 -3.93 3.69 -8.91
N THR A 32 -3.72 3.57 -10.23
CA THR A 32 -2.48 3.99 -10.87
C THR A 32 -2.63 5.11 -11.89
N ASP A 33 -3.84 5.59 -12.18
CA ASP A 33 -4.06 6.59 -13.24
C ASP A 33 -3.46 7.97 -12.94
N THR A 34 -3.16 8.26 -11.67
CA THR A 34 -2.52 9.51 -11.23
C THR A 34 -1.06 9.32 -10.83
N VAL A 35 -0.46 8.19 -11.17
CA VAL A 35 0.94 7.89 -10.83
C VAL A 35 1.84 8.27 -12.01
N ALA A 36 2.88 9.06 -11.75
CA ALA A 36 3.83 9.45 -12.78
C ALA A 36 4.68 8.27 -13.23
N ASP A 37 5.13 8.29 -14.50
CA ASP A 37 5.96 7.22 -15.05
C ASP A 37 7.27 7.04 -14.31
N ASP A 38 7.80 8.11 -13.73
CA ASP A 38 9.05 8.11 -12.94
C ASP A 38 8.82 7.98 -11.44
N CYS A 39 7.60 7.69 -11.00
CA CYS A 39 7.28 7.54 -9.59
C CYS A 39 8.10 6.41 -8.95
N GLU A 40 8.62 6.69 -7.76
CA GLU A 40 9.22 5.64 -6.91
C GLU A 40 8.25 5.26 -5.82
N VAL A 41 7.94 3.96 -5.73
CA VAL A 41 7.17 3.37 -4.64
C VAL A 41 8.14 2.57 -3.79
N VAL A 42 8.27 2.92 -2.51
CA VAL A 42 9.24 2.29 -1.61
C VAL A 42 8.51 1.63 -0.44
N ASP A 43 8.73 0.33 -0.31
CA ASP A 43 8.37 -0.41 0.90
C ASP A 43 9.52 -0.21 1.89
N VAL A 44 9.36 0.77 2.79
CA VAL A 44 10.46 1.20 3.65
C VAL A 44 11.01 0.07 4.53
N PRO A 45 10.17 -0.77 5.16
CA PRO A 45 10.70 -1.86 6.00
C PRO A 45 11.60 -2.85 5.27
N SER A 46 11.32 -3.17 4.01
CA SER A 46 12.13 -4.12 3.22
C SER A 46 13.17 -3.43 2.36
N GLY A 47 13.00 -2.13 2.10
CA GLY A 47 13.84 -1.39 1.15
C GLY A 47 13.50 -1.65 -0.31
N ALA A 48 12.50 -2.48 -0.61
CA ALA A 48 12.12 -2.78 -1.98
C ALA A 48 11.57 -1.52 -2.66
N THR A 49 11.99 -1.29 -3.90
CA THR A 49 11.56 -0.14 -4.71
C THR A 49 10.90 -0.61 -5.98
N PHE A 50 9.78 0.00 -6.30
CA PHE A 50 8.99 -0.26 -7.50
C PHE A 50 8.87 1.05 -8.28
N ARG A 51 8.77 1.01 -9.61
CA ARG A 51 8.77 2.21 -10.42
C ARG A 51 7.56 2.32 -11.31
N GLY A 52 6.99 3.52 -11.37
CA GLY A 52 5.90 3.88 -12.24
C GLY A 52 4.58 3.18 -11.93
N PRO A 53 3.58 3.35 -12.81
CA PRO A 53 2.28 2.69 -12.64
C PRO A 53 2.38 1.16 -12.56
N GLU A 54 3.22 0.55 -13.40
CA GLU A 54 3.40 -0.90 -13.39
C GLU A 54 4.05 -1.38 -12.08
N GLY A 55 5.00 -0.61 -11.54
CA GLY A 55 5.61 -0.92 -10.25
C GLY A 55 4.61 -0.86 -9.11
N LEU A 56 3.73 0.14 -9.09
CA LEU A 56 2.68 0.22 -8.08
C LEU A 56 1.70 -0.95 -8.21
N LYS A 57 1.36 -1.37 -9.42
CA LYS A 57 0.51 -2.54 -9.63
C LYS A 57 1.13 -3.78 -9.00
N GLN A 58 2.43 -4.01 -9.22
CA GLN A 58 3.14 -5.15 -8.62
C GLN A 58 3.09 -5.10 -7.10
N PHE A 59 3.33 -3.91 -6.52
CA PHE A 59 3.30 -3.72 -5.07
C PHE A 59 1.91 -4.04 -4.50
N LEU A 60 0.86 -3.48 -5.10
CA LEU A 60 -0.52 -3.70 -4.64
C LEU A 60 -0.97 -5.15 -4.82
N LEU A 61 -0.59 -5.78 -5.93
CA LEU A 61 -0.90 -7.20 -6.18
C LEU A 61 -0.21 -8.12 -5.18
N GLY A 62 0.98 -7.74 -4.70
CA GLY A 62 1.65 -8.50 -3.64
C GLY A 62 0.78 -8.63 -2.40
N PHE A 63 0.18 -7.52 -1.96
CA PHE A 63 -0.74 -7.53 -0.82
C PHE A 63 -2.07 -8.23 -1.13
N SER A 64 -2.70 -7.94 -2.26
CA SER A 64 -4.00 -8.51 -2.58
C SER A 64 -3.93 -10.02 -2.85
N THR A 65 -2.81 -10.51 -3.35
CA THR A 65 -2.60 -11.94 -3.57
C THR A 65 -2.39 -12.68 -2.26
N ALA A 66 -1.54 -12.16 -1.39
CA ALA A 66 -1.25 -12.78 -0.08
C ALA A 66 -2.47 -12.67 0.85
N PHE A 67 -3.19 -11.56 0.79
CA PHE A 67 -4.29 -11.23 1.68
C PHE A 67 -5.53 -10.84 0.86
N PRO A 68 -6.24 -11.82 0.25
CA PRO A 68 -7.35 -11.51 -0.67
C PRO A 68 -8.51 -10.75 -0.04
N ASP A 69 -8.69 -10.86 1.27
CA ASP A 69 -9.74 -10.16 2.02
C ASP A 69 -9.28 -8.83 2.61
N SER A 70 -8.07 -8.37 2.26
CA SER A 70 -7.50 -7.18 2.88
C SER A 70 -8.21 -5.90 2.45
N SER A 71 -8.20 -4.94 3.36
CA SER A 71 -8.73 -3.59 3.13
C SER A 71 -7.91 -2.58 3.91
N ALA A 72 -8.05 -1.31 3.55
CA ALA A 72 -7.37 -0.20 4.20
C ALA A 72 -8.39 0.85 4.62
N GLU A 73 -8.40 1.21 5.91
CA GLU A 73 -9.26 2.24 6.46
C GLU A 73 -8.42 3.48 6.75
N VAL A 74 -8.63 4.56 5.99
CA VAL A 74 -7.93 5.82 6.22
C VAL A 74 -8.44 6.46 7.50
N THR A 75 -7.52 6.74 8.44
CA THR A 75 -7.85 7.36 9.71
C THR A 75 -7.47 8.83 9.77
N ASN A 76 -6.39 9.22 9.08
CA ASN A 76 -5.96 10.61 8.97
C ASN A 76 -5.37 10.85 7.59
N LEU A 77 -5.64 12.03 7.02
CA LEU A 77 -5.06 12.44 5.76
C LEU A 77 -4.74 13.93 5.82
N PHE A 78 -3.47 14.25 5.64
CA PHE A 78 -2.97 15.62 5.60
C PHE A 78 -2.35 15.87 4.24
N ALA A 79 -2.72 16.96 3.58
CA ALA A 79 -2.19 17.26 2.26
C ALA A 79 -1.72 18.71 2.17
N THR A 80 -0.72 18.92 1.31
CA THR A 80 -0.20 20.23 0.92
C THR A 80 -0.22 20.32 -0.59
N GLU A 81 0.28 21.43 -1.13
CA GLU A 81 0.36 21.61 -2.58
C GLU A 81 1.31 20.62 -3.26
N ASP A 82 2.26 20.04 -2.52
CA ASP A 82 3.28 19.16 -3.07
C ASP A 82 3.42 17.82 -2.36
N GLY A 83 2.57 17.54 -1.38
CA GLY A 83 2.67 16.28 -0.65
C GLY A 83 1.40 15.88 0.08
N ALA A 84 1.41 14.66 0.62
CA ALA A 84 0.36 14.17 1.50
C ALA A 84 0.93 13.12 2.45
N VAL A 85 0.35 13.04 3.64
CA VAL A 85 0.60 11.98 4.61
C VAL A 85 -0.72 11.32 4.92
N VAL A 86 -0.77 10.00 4.82
CA VAL A 86 -1.98 9.22 5.05
C VAL A 86 -1.70 8.15 6.08
N GLU A 87 -2.42 8.22 7.20
CA GLU A 87 -2.42 7.15 8.18
C GLU A 87 -3.64 6.26 7.94
N PHE A 88 -3.44 4.96 7.96
CA PHE A 88 -4.53 4.02 7.76
C PHE A 88 -4.29 2.72 8.52
N ILE A 89 -5.37 2.01 8.79
CA ILE A 89 -5.33 0.68 9.38
C ILE A 89 -5.65 -0.31 8.27
N ALA A 90 -4.78 -1.30 8.10
CA ALA A 90 -5.00 -2.37 7.15
C ALA A 90 -4.95 -3.72 7.85
N GLY A 91 -5.63 -4.69 7.29
CA GLY A 91 -5.65 -6.04 7.82
C GLY A 91 -6.21 -7.01 6.80
N GLY A 92 -6.00 -8.30 7.07
CA GLY A 92 -6.47 -9.36 6.22
C GLY A 92 -6.10 -10.72 6.76
N THR A 93 -6.38 -11.75 5.96
CA THR A 93 -6.07 -13.15 6.29
C THR A 93 -5.09 -13.70 5.26
N HIS A 94 -4.04 -14.36 5.73
CA HIS A 94 -2.97 -14.89 4.88
C HIS A 94 -3.43 -16.20 4.25
N THR A 95 -4.09 -16.12 3.11
CA THR A 95 -4.62 -17.27 2.37
C THR A 95 -4.01 -17.45 0.99
N GLY A 96 -3.14 -16.54 0.55
CA GLY A 96 -2.35 -16.65 -0.67
C GLY A 96 -0.86 -16.57 -0.39
N PRO A 97 0.00 -16.86 -1.39
CA PRO A 97 1.44 -16.80 -1.18
C PRO A 97 1.89 -15.34 -0.94
N LEU A 98 2.83 -15.18 -0.01
CA LEU A 98 3.46 -13.89 0.26
C LEU A 98 4.87 -13.93 -0.32
N HIS A 99 5.17 -13.00 -1.25
CA HIS A 99 6.49 -12.91 -1.85
C HIS A 99 7.47 -12.24 -0.88
N GLY A 100 8.52 -12.96 -0.50
CA GLY A 100 9.56 -12.46 0.39
C GLY A 100 10.93 -12.50 -0.27
N PRO A 101 11.94 -11.87 0.37
CA PRO A 101 13.31 -11.80 -0.19
C PRO A 101 13.96 -13.17 -0.38
N ALA A 102 13.57 -14.17 0.43
CA ALA A 102 14.09 -15.52 0.34
C ALA A 102 13.19 -16.47 -0.45
N GLY A 103 12.16 -15.95 -1.14
CA GLY A 103 11.18 -16.73 -1.90
C GLY A 103 9.78 -16.58 -1.34
N ASP A 104 8.85 -17.33 -1.90
CA ASP A 104 7.44 -17.26 -1.52
C ASP A 104 7.20 -17.94 -0.17
N ILE A 105 6.42 -17.26 0.67
CA ILE A 105 5.97 -17.79 1.96
C ILE A 105 4.58 -18.39 1.76
N PRO A 106 4.41 -19.69 2.05
CA PRO A 106 3.09 -20.33 1.91
C PRO A 106 2.05 -19.70 2.85
N PRO A 107 0.76 -19.77 2.50
CA PRO A 107 -0.31 -19.26 3.36
C PRO A 107 -0.28 -19.86 4.75
N THR A 108 -0.38 -19.00 5.78
CA THR A 108 -0.43 -19.42 7.18
C THR A 108 -1.86 -19.59 7.70
N GLY A 109 -2.85 -19.01 7.00
CA GLY A 109 -4.24 -18.97 7.45
C GLY A 109 -4.49 -18.00 8.59
N ARG A 110 -3.48 -17.23 9.02
CA ARG A 110 -3.60 -16.30 10.15
C ARG A 110 -4.04 -14.93 9.68
N SER A 111 -4.75 -14.22 10.56
CA SER A 111 -5.18 -12.85 10.33
C SER A 111 -4.18 -11.86 10.96
N TRP A 112 -4.13 -10.66 10.37
CA TRP A 112 -3.30 -9.58 10.87
C TRP A 112 -4.04 -8.25 10.77
N LYS A 113 -3.61 -7.28 11.58
CA LYS A 113 -4.10 -5.91 11.55
C LYS A 113 -3.00 -4.99 12.05
N LEU A 114 -2.68 -3.95 11.27
CA LEU A 114 -1.59 -3.03 11.57
C LEU A 114 -1.92 -1.60 11.20
N GLN A 115 -1.25 -0.68 11.85
CA GLN A 115 -1.22 0.74 11.51
C GLN A 115 -0.16 0.97 10.44
N PHE A 116 -0.55 1.70 9.37
CA PHE A 116 0.35 2.10 8.28
C PHE A 116 0.41 3.62 8.20
N CYS A 117 1.51 4.12 7.62
CA CYS A 117 1.66 5.52 7.27
C CYS A 117 2.30 5.61 5.89
N ASP A 118 1.62 6.26 4.95
CA ASP A 118 2.14 6.51 3.61
C ASP A 118 2.49 7.98 3.46
N VAL A 119 3.62 8.27 2.82
CA VAL A 119 4.07 9.61 2.51
C VAL A 119 4.19 9.78 1.00
N TYR A 120 3.48 10.77 0.48
CA TYR A 120 3.41 11.03 -0.96
C TYR A 120 4.06 12.36 -1.31
N LYS A 121 4.66 12.43 -2.50
CA LYS A 121 5.03 13.68 -3.16
C LYS A 121 4.33 13.76 -4.50
N PHE A 122 3.92 14.98 -4.84
CA PHE A 122 3.16 15.28 -6.07
C PHE A 122 3.93 16.26 -6.95
N ARG A 123 3.77 16.10 -8.26
CA ARG A 123 4.23 17.03 -9.28
C ARG A 123 3.16 17.12 -10.36
N ASP A 124 2.61 18.31 -10.57
CA ASP A 124 1.61 18.58 -11.61
C ASP A 124 0.41 17.61 -11.56
N GLY A 125 -0.10 17.35 -10.35
CA GLY A 125 -1.27 16.48 -10.15
C GLY A 125 -0.98 15.00 -10.25
N LYS A 126 0.29 14.60 -10.27
CA LYS A 126 0.69 13.19 -10.31
C LYS A 126 1.57 12.84 -9.13
N ILE A 127 1.42 11.61 -8.65
CA ILE A 127 2.27 11.08 -7.58
C ILE A 127 3.63 10.74 -8.16
N VAL A 128 4.70 11.32 -7.60
CA VAL A 128 6.08 11.05 -8.01
C VAL A 128 6.87 10.28 -6.96
N SER A 129 6.36 10.20 -5.73
CA SER A 129 6.97 9.41 -4.66
C SER A 129 5.87 8.89 -3.74
N HIS A 130 5.95 7.62 -3.40
CA HIS A 130 5.04 6.94 -2.49
C HIS A 130 5.87 6.04 -1.59
N ARG A 131 5.97 6.39 -0.32
CA ARG A 131 6.74 5.63 0.67
C ARG A 131 5.78 5.08 1.70
N THR A 132 5.83 3.76 1.93
CA THR A 132 4.98 3.11 2.92
C THR A 132 5.80 2.68 4.13
N TYR A 133 5.30 2.99 5.33
CA TYR A 133 5.92 2.69 6.60
C TYR A 133 4.97 1.84 7.43
N TYR A 134 5.46 0.73 7.94
CA TYR A 134 4.67 -0.15 8.81
C TYR A 134 5.59 -1.06 9.61
N ASP A 135 5.06 -1.70 10.63
CA ASP A 135 5.79 -2.64 11.47
C ASP A 135 5.81 -4.01 10.80
N SER A 136 6.82 -4.26 9.96
CA SER A 136 6.95 -5.54 9.25
C SER A 136 7.24 -6.71 10.21
N LEU A 137 7.98 -6.47 11.30
CA LEU A 137 8.20 -7.50 12.32
C LEU A 137 6.88 -7.89 12.98
N GLY A 138 6.06 -6.90 13.33
CA GLY A 138 4.73 -7.15 13.89
C GLY A 138 3.83 -7.94 12.94
N LEU A 139 3.91 -7.66 11.64
CA LEU A 139 3.19 -8.44 10.63
C LEU A 139 3.62 -9.90 10.68
N LEU A 140 4.93 -10.16 10.63
CA LEU A 140 5.45 -11.52 10.67
C LEU A 140 5.11 -12.26 11.98
N GLN A 141 5.11 -11.54 13.10
CA GLN A 141 4.69 -12.10 14.40
C GLN A 141 3.21 -12.51 14.37
N GLN A 142 2.34 -11.66 13.84
CA GLN A 142 0.91 -11.96 13.75
C GLN A 142 0.64 -13.15 12.82
N LEU A 143 1.45 -13.32 11.78
CA LEU A 143 1.37 -14.47 10.87
C LEU A 143 2.03 -15.74 11.44
N GLY A 144 2.68 -15.64 12.60
CA GLY A 144 3.34 -16.78 13.22
C GLY A 144 4.64 -17.19 12.54
N LEU A 145 5.24 -16.29 11.76
CA LEU A 145 6.46 -16.57 10.98
C LEU A 145 7.74 -16.26 11.75
N VAL A 146 7.65 -15.51 12.83
CA VAL A 146 8.75 -15.22 13.76
C VAL A 146 8.22 -15.32 15.18
N PRO A 147 9.08 -15.63 16.19
CA PRO A 147 8.66 -15.67 17.59
C PRO A 147 8.20 -14.29 18.06
N ALA A 148 7.16 -14.28 18.91
CA ALA A 148 6.76 -13.05 19.59
C ALA A 148 7.86 -12.61 20.55
N MET A 149 8.19 -11.32 20.52
CA MET A 149 9.13 -10.73 21.45
C MET A 149 8.35 -10.33 22.70
N GLY A 150 8.54 -11.10 23.72
CA GLY A 150 7.77 -11.01 24.92
C GLY A 150 8.21 -10.04 25.94
#